data_b70612acbc0667eed3972331006894db
#
_entry.id   b70612acbc0667eed3972331006894db
#
_cell.length_a   1.000
_cell.length_b   1.000
_cell.length_c   1.000
_cell.angle_alpha   90.00
_cell.angle_beta   90.00
_cell.angle_gamma   90.00
#
_symmetry.space_group_name_H-M   'P 1'
#
loop_
_entity.id
_entity.type
_entity.pdbx_description
1 polymer ?
#
loop_
_entity_poly.entity_id
_entity_poly.type
_entity_poly.pdbx_seq_one_letter_code
_entity_poly.pdbx_strand_id
1 'polypeptide(L)'
;DVYKRQVLRRMEDMGFTDFNLGPEPEFFLFKLDEKGEPTLELNDDGGYFDLAPTDLGENCRRDIVLELEDMGFDIEASHHEVAPGQHEIDFKYADAVTACDNIQTFKLVVKTIARKHNLHATFMPKPLFGVNGSGMHFNVSLFKGKENAFFDPCLLYTSDAADEEDS
;
A
#
# COMPACT_ATOMS: atom_id res chain seq x y z
N ASP A 1 -19.81 1.31 -5.53
CA ASP A 1 -19.26 1.84 -6.77
C ASP A 1 -19.68 0.95 -7.96
N VAL A 2 -20.17 1.58 -9.03
CA VAL A 2 -20.71 0.88 -10.21
C VAL A 2 -19.62 0.13 -10.96
N TYR A 3 -18.44 0.71 -11.10
CA TYR A 3 -17.33 0.13 -11.85
C TYR A 3 -16.74 -1.11 -11.17
N LYS A 4 -16.55 -1.08 -9.83
CA LYS A 4 -16.09 -2.24 -9.06
C LYS A 4 -17.03 -3.43 -9.27
N ARG A 5 -18.34 -3.20 -9.19
CA ARG A 5 -19.37 -4.25 -9.40
C ARG A 5 -19.41 -4.78 -10.83
N GLN A 6 -19.11 -3.94 -11.83
CA GLN A 6 -19.02 -4.38 -13.23
C GLN A 6 -17.85 -5.35 -13.44
N VAL A 7 -16.68 -5.06 -12.84
CA VAL A 7 -15.52 -5.96 -12.92
C VAL A 7 -15.83 -7.31 -12.28
N LEU A 8 -16.44 -7.31 -11.08
CA LEU A 8 -16.81 -8.55 -10.41
C LEU A 8 -17.82 -9.37 -11.20
N ARG A 9 -18.86 -8.75 -11.77
CA ARG A 9 -19.81 -9.46 -12.67
C ARG A 9 -19.09 -10.06 -13.86
N ARG A 10 -18.15 -9.33 -14.46
CA ARG A 10 -17.35 -9.85 -15.57
C ARG A 10 -16.53 -11.07 -15.16
N MET A 11 -15.94 -11.04 -13.98
CA MET A 11 -15.22 -12.17 -13.38
C MET A 11 -16.13 -13.38 -13.21
N GLU A 12 -17.33 -13.19 -12.63
CA GLU A 12 -18.35 -14.23 -12.45
C GLU A 12 -18.81 -14.82 -13.80
N ASP A 13 -19.06 -13.96 -14.81
CA ASP A 13 -19.42 -14.40 -16.16
C ASP A 13 -18.32 -15.25 -16.83
N MET A 14 -17.07 -15.07 -16.44
CA MET A 14 -15.92 -15.89 -16.86
C MET A 14 -15.75 -17.17 -16.05
N GLY A 15 -16.61 -17.40 -15.05
CA GLY A 15 -16.64 -18.58 -14.20
C GLY A 15 -15.65 -18.58 -13.05
N PHE A 16 -15.09 -17.41 -12.69
CA PHE A 16 -14.29 -17.26 -11.47
C PHE A 16 -15.18 -16.95 -10.26
N THR A 17 -14.80 -17.45 -9.10
CA THR A 17 -15.58 -17.32 -7.85
C THR A 17 -15.02 -16.31 -6.88
N ASP A 18 -13.67 -16.15 -6.83
CA ASP A 18 -13.00 -15.29 -5.89
C ASP A 18 -11.91 -14.49 -6.59
N PHE A 19 -11.84 -13.23 -6.24
CA PHE A 19 -10.82 -12.28 -6.67
C PHE A 19 -10.29 -11.55 -5.44
N ASN A 20 -9.05 -11.81 -5.05
CA ASN A 20 -8.41 -11.21 -3.91
C ASN A 20 -7.30 -10.27 -4.33
N LEU A 21 -7.10 -9.21 -3.54
CA LEU A 21 -6.08 -8.20 -3.72
C LEU A 21 -5.32 -7.98 -2.41
N GLY A 22 -3.99 -8.07 -2.46
CA GLY A 22 -3.09 -7.66 -1.38
C GLY A 22 -2.36 -6.38 -1.82
N PRO A 23 -2.73 -5.22 -1.32
CA PRO A 23 -2.11 -3.96 -1.70
C PRO A 23 -0.88 -3.66 -0.86
N GLU A 24 0.12 -3.04 -1.48
CA GLU A 24 1.37 -2.55 -0.88
C GLU A 24 1.48 -1.03 -1.14
N PRO A 25 0.76 -0.21 -0.35
CA PRO A 25 0.69 1.21 -0.63
C PRO A 25 1.85 1.99 -0.03
N GLU A 26 2.57 2.71 -0.87
CA GLU A 26 3.64 3.62 -0.47
C GLU A 26 3.15 5.07 -0.33
N PHE A 27 3.84 5.83 0.53
CA PHE A 27 3.55 7.24 0.76
C PHE A 27 4.79 8.00 1.22
N PHE A 28 4.77 9.33 1.02
CA PHE A 28 5.80 10.23 1.51
C PHE A 28 5.34 11.03 2.73
N LEU A 29 6.28 11.30 3.62
CA LEU A 29 6.11 12.19 4.76
C LEU A 29 6.94 13.47 4.57
N PHE A 30 6.25 14.60 4.50
CA PHE A 30 6.84 15.94 4.42
C PHE A 30 6.66 16.68 5.75
N LYS A 31 7.61 17.56 6.06
CA LYS A 31 7.48 18.46 7.19
C LYS A 31 6.41 19.51 6.95
N LEU A 32 5.83 20.01 8.02
CA LEU A 32 4.95 21.16 8.00
C LEU A 32 5.73 22.41 8.40
N ASP A 33 5.30 23.56 7.88
CA ASP A 33 5.81 24.87 8.32
C ASP A 33 5.21 25.29 9.67
N GLU A 34 5.63 26.45 10.18
CA GLU A 34 5.13 27.02 11.46
C GLU A 34 3.62 27.32 11.46
N LYS A 35 3.02 27.43 10.27
CA LYS A 35 1.56 27.61 10.10
C LYS A 35 0.82 26.31 9.97
N GLY A 36 1.56 25.18 9.89
CA GLY A 36 1.02 23.86 9.68
C GLY A 36 0.70 23.57 8.21
N GLU A 37 1.27 24.30 7.27
CA GLU A 37 1.12 24.02 5.83
C GLU A 37 2.21 23.05 5.35
N PRO A 38 1.92 22.20 4.37
CA PRO A 38 2.89 21.28 3.79
C PRO A 38 4.07 22.01 3.13
N THR A 39 5.28 21.52 3.38
CA THR A 39 6.50 21.97 2.69
C THR A 39 6.96 20.93 1.67
N LEU A 40 8.06 21.20 0.97
CA LEU A 40 8.78 20.24 0.15
C LEU A 40 9.96 19.59 0.89
N GLU A 41 10.09 19.85 2.18
CA GLU A 41 11.12 19.27 3.02
C GLU A 41 10.67 17.89 3.50
N LEU A 42 11.45 16.87 3.17
CA LEU A 42 11.21 15.50 3.60
C LEU A 42 11.45 15.33 5.10
N ASN A 43 10.78 14.37 5.69
CA ASN A 43 10.90 14.08 7.12
C ASN A 43 12.32 13.63 7.51
N ASP A 44 12.98 12.87 6.65
CA ASP A 44 14.32 12.30 6.85
C ASP A 44 15.07 12.11 5.53
N ASP A 45 16.31 11.59 5.66
CA ASP A 45 17.18 11.21 4.56
C ASP A 45 17.42 9.68 4.54
N GLY A 46 16.50 8.89 5.10
CA GLY A 46 16.54 7.45 5.15
C GLY A 46 16.48 6.79 3.77
N GLY A 47 16.82 5.52 3.74
CA GLY A 47 16.74 4.65 2.58
C GLY A 47 16.07 3.31 2.91
N TYR A 48 16.08 2.40 1.95
CA TYR A 48 15.36 1.13 2.03
C TYR A 48 15.73 0.32 3.28
N PHE A 49 14.74 0.01 4.11
CA PHE A 49 14.86 -0.71 5.38
C PHE A 49 15.77 -0.04 6.43
N ASP A 50 16.05 1.25 6.30
CA ASP A 50 16.72 1.99 7.37
C ASP A 50 15.87 2.01 8.65
N LEU A 51 16.57 2.04 9.78
CA LEU A 51 15.98 2.08 11.12
C LEU A 51 16.34 3.40 11.81
N ALA A 52 15.75 3.64 12.97
CA ALA A 52 16.17 4.75 13.82
C ALA A 52 17.67 4.61 14.18
N PRO A 53 18.46 5.70 14.23
CA PRO A 53 18.01 7.11 14.20
C PRO A 53 17.92 7.72 12.80
N THR A 54 18.18 6.99 11.72
CA THR A 54 18.12 7.51 10.34
C THR A 54 16.67 7.69 9.89
N ASP A 55 15.85 6.66 10.12
CA ASP A 55 14.41 6.71 9.90
C ASP A 55 13.72 7.54 11.00
N LEU A 56 13.37 8.77 10.68
CA LEU A 56 12.62 9.65 11.58
C LEU A 56 11.09 9.48 11.47
N GLY A 57 10.62 8.68 10.54
CA GLY A 57 9.21 8.36 10.35
C GLY A 57 8.74 7.13 11.16
N GLU A 58 9.63 6.38 11.80
CA GLU A 58 9.32 5.14 12.52
C GLU A 58 8.18 5.31 13.53
N ASN A 59 8.22 6.34 14.35
CA ASN A 59 7.18 6.57 15.36
C ASN A 59 5.81 6.89 14.71
N CYS A 60 5.81 7.64 13.62
CA CYS A 60 4.59 7.93 12.87
C CYS A 60 4.01 6.66 12.25
N ARG A 61 4.86 5.83 11.59
CA ARG A 61 4.43 4.54 11.05
C ARG A 61 3.89 3.60 12.13
N ARG A 62 4.58 3.50 13.28
CA ARG A 62 4.11 2.69 14.40
C ARG A 62 2.72 3.10 14.86
N ASP A 63 2.47 4.39 15.06
CA ASP A 63 1.17 4.88 15.51
C ASP A 63 0.09 4.66 14.43
N ILE A 64 0.45 4.73 13.14
CA ILE A 64 -0.45 4.36 12.04
C ILE A 64 -0.79 2.86 12.12
N VAL A 65 0.21 1.99 12.29
CA VAL A 65 0.01 0.53 12.40
C VAL A 65 -0.93 0.21 13.56
N LEU A 66 -0.67 0.75 14.76
CA LEU A 66 -1.50 0.49 15.93
C LEU A 66 -2.96 0.93 15.72
N GLU A 67 -3.20 2.08 15.10
CA GLU A 67 -4.55 2.56 14.80
C GLU A 67 -5.24 1.65 13.78
N LEU A 68 -4.52 1.18 12.75
CA LEU A 68 -5.06 0.26 11.75
C LEU A 68 -5.40 -1.10 12.36
N GLU A 69 -4.53 -1.64 13.23
CA GLU A 69 -4.79 -2.90 13.95
C GLU A 69 -6.02 -2.78 14.86
N ASP A 70 -6.18 -1.66 15.58
CA ASP A 70 -7.38 -1.37 16.38
C ASP A 70 -8.66 -1.29 15.52
N MET A 71 -8.53 -0.90 14.26
CA MET A 71 -9.62 -0.91 13.28
C MET A 71 -9.84 -2.28 12.61
N GLY A 72 -9.05 -3.28 12.94
CA GLY A 72 -9.19 -4.66 12.45
C GLY A 72 -8.39 -4.98 11.18
N PHE A 73 -7.40 -4.16 10.82
CA PHE A 73 -6.44 -4.52 9.78
C PHE A 73 -5.44 -5.55 10.30
N ASP A 74 -5.08 -6.49 9.45
CA ASP A 74 -4.03 -7.48 9.68
C ASP A 74 -2.77 -6.97 8.97
N ILE A 75 -1.85 -6.34 9.72
CA ILE A 75 -0.64 -5.70 9.16
C ILE A 75 0.44 -6.75 8.94
N GLU A 76 1.05 -6.77 7.77
CA GLU A 76 2.08 -7.73 7.36
C GLU A 76 3.48 -7.12 7.38
N ALA A 77 3.64 -5.87 6.96
CA ALA A 77 4.94 -5.18 6.96
C ALA A 77 4.78 -3.67 7.21
N SER A 78 5.84 -3.06 7.72
CA SER A 78 5.96 -1.61 7.89
C SER A 78 7.44 -1.23 7.90
N HIS A 79 7.89 -0.50 6.89
CA HIS A 79 9.30 -0.16 6.72
C HIS A 79 9.51 1.20 6.03
N HIS A 80 10.75 1.70 6.10
CA HIS A 80 11.20 2.82 5.29
C HIS A 80 11.45 2.35 3.86
N GLU A 81 11.03 3.14 2.89
CA GLU A 81 11.22 2.88 1.46
C GLU A 81 12.51 3.48 0.90
N VAL A 82 12.73 3.30 -0.42
CA VAL A 82 14.00 3.65 -1.08
C VAL A 82 14.28 5.15 -1.04
N ALA A 83 13.27 5.98 -1.32
CA ALA A 83 13.46 7.43 -1.32
C ALA A 83 13.43 8.00 0.10
N PRO A 84 14.22 9.07 0.38
CA PRO A 84 14.09 9.81 1.63
C PRO A 84 12.65 10.19 1.95
N GLY A 85 12.24 10.03 3.20
CA GLY A 85 10.87 10.31 3.66
C GLY A 85 9.78 9.45 3.04
N GLN A 86 10.15 8.35 2.35
CA GLN A 86 9.20 7.40 1.75
C GLN A 86 9.01 6.19 2.66
N HIS A 87 7.77 5.76 2.79
CA HIS A 87 7.35 4.69 3.71
C HIS A 87 6.34 3.78 3.06
N GLU A 88 6.31 2.53 3.53
CA GLU A 88 5.36 1.51 3.12
C GLU A 88 4.76 0.81 4.32
N ILE A 89 3.49 0.49 4.26
CA ILE A 89 2.79 -0.34 5.24
C ILE A 89 1.86 -1.28 4.48
N ASP A 90 2.14 -2.57 4.58
CA ASP A 90 1.41 -3.62 3.90
C ASP A 90 0.42 -4.28 4.84
N PHE A 91 -0.72 -4.62 4.31
CA PHE A 91 -1.77 -5.30 5.06
C PHE A 91 -2.36 -6.45 4.24
N LYS A 92 -2.80 -7.46 4.95
CA LYS A 92 -3.27 -8.72 4.38
C LYS A 92 -4.30 -8.53 3.29
N TYR A 93 -4.21 -9.38 2.30
CA TYR A 93 -5.18 -9.42 1.21
C TYR A 93 -6.61 -9.64 1.70
N ALA A 94 -7.56 -9.14 0.95
CA ALA A 94 -8.98 -9.37 1.12
C ALA A 94 -9.64 -9.54 -0.24
N ASP A 95 -10.95 -9.86 -0.24
CA ASP A 95 -11.72 -9.78 -1.48
C ASP A 95 -11.60 -8.38 -2.11
N ALA A 96 -11.70 -8.31 -3.43
CA ALA A 96 -11.36 -7.10 -4.18
C ALA A 96 -12.16 -5.85 -3.76
N VAL A 97 -13.41 -6.00 -3.28
CA VAL A 97 -14.20 -4.85 -2.81
C VAL A 97 -13.68 -4.39 -1.46
N THR A 98 -13.53 -5.32 -0.52
CA THR A 98 -13.01 -5.05 0.82
C THR A 98 -11.60 -4.46 0.75
N ALA A 99 -10.69 -5.03 -0.07
CA ALA A 99 -9.35 -4.48 -0.26
C ALA A 99 -9.38 -3.04 -0.76
N CYS A 100 -10.23 -2.73 -1.74
CA CYS A 100 -10.39 -1.36 -2.24
C CYS A 100 -10.95 -0.39 -1.18
N ASP A 101 -11.84 -0.84 -0.32
CA ASP A 101 -12.41 -0.01 0.76
C ASP A 101 -11.38 0.18 1.89
N ASN A 102 -10.60 -0.86 2.19
CA ASN A 102 -9.49 -0.81 3.13
C ASN A 102 -8.43 0.23 2.69
N ILE A 103 -8.07 0.30 1.40
CA ILE A 103 -7.15 1.32 0.89
C ILE A 103 -7.67 2.74 1.17
N GLN A 104 -8.97 3.01 1.02
CA GLN A 104 -9.50 4.34 1.31
C GLN A 104 -9.41 4.67 2.80
N THR A 105 -9.73 3.70 3.66
CA THR A 105 -9.59 3.82 5.11
C THR A 105 -8.14 4.03 5.51
N PHE A 106 -7.23 3.21 4.97
CA PHE A 106 -5.78 3.33 5.15
C PHE A 106 -5.28 4.76 4.84
N LYS A 107 -5.61 5.29 3.66
CA LYS A 107 -5.20 6.64 3.26
C LYS A 107 -5.69 7.73 4.22
N LEU A 108 -6.88 7.56 4.78
CA LEU A 108 -7.44 8.48 5.76
C LEU A 108 -6.67 8.40 7.09
N VAL A 109 -6.42 7.20 7.59
CA VAL A 109 -5.67 6.96 8.83
C VAL A 109 -4.25 7.52 8.71
N VAL A 110 -3.51 7.16 7.65
CA VAL A 110 -2.14 7.65 7.41
C VAL A 110 -2.08 9.17 7.46
N LYS A 111 -2.96 9.87 6.72
CA LYS A 111 -2.98 11.34 6.71
C LYS A 111 -3.34 11.93 8.08
N THR A 112 -4.27 11.29 8.79
CA THR A 112 -4.72 11.76 10.10
C THR A 112 -3.63 11.61 11.16
N ILE A 113 -2.96 10.46 11.20
CA ILE A 113 -1.89 10.20 12.17
C ILE A 113 -0.65 11.02 11.82
N ALA A 114 -0.24 11.10 10.55
CA ALA A 114 0.87 11.95 10.13
C ALA A 114 0.68 13.41 10.62
N ARG A 115 -0.54 13.94 10.52
CA ARG A 115 -0.86 15.27 11.01
C ARG A 115 -0.66 15.41 12.53
N LYS A 116 -0.95 14.39 13.33
CA LYS A 116 -0.68 14.38 14.78
C LYS A 116 0.83 14.43 15.08
N HIS A 117 1.66 13.93 14.17
CA HIS A 117 3.13 13.97 14.22
C HIS A 117 3.74 15.24 13.59
N ASN A 118 2.94 16.25 13.26
CA ASN A 118 3.35 17.47 12.54
C ASN A 118 3.96 17.16 11.16
N LEU A 119 3.43 16.14 10.49
CA LEU A 119 3.84 15.72 9.16
C LEU A 119 2.66 15.80 8.18
N HIS A 120 2.98 15.92 6.91
CA HIS A 120 2.05 15.79 5.80
C HIS A 120 2.31 14.50 5.03
N ALA A 121 1.34 13.59 5.04
CA ALA A 121 1.41 12.38 4.24
C ALA A 121 0.77 12.58 2.86
N THR A 122 1.47 12.17 1.80
CA THR A 122 0.95 12.19 0.44
C THR A 122 1.11 10.86 -0.25
N PHE A 123 0.08 10.47 -1.00
CA PHE A 123 0.05 9.33 -1.93
C PHE A 123 0.20 9.77 -3.39
N MET A 124 0.77 10.96 -3.61
CA MET A 124 1.07 11.43 -4.96
C MET A 124 2.10 10.51 -5.61
N PRO A 125 1.87 10.00 -6.82
CA PRO A 125 2.76 9.01 -7.44
C PRO A 125 4.21 9.50 -7.60
N LYS A 126 4.41 10.78 -7.88
CA LYS A 126 5.74 11.38 -8.06
C LYS A 126 5.79 12.76 -7.43
N PRO A 127 5.88 12.85 -6.07
CA PRO A 127 5.88 14.15 -5.39
C PRO A 127 7.16 14.95 -5.60
N LEU A 128 8.29 14.26 -5.84
CA LEU A 128 9.60 14.88 -6.07
C LEU A 128 10.24 14.36 -7.35
N PHE A 129 10.91 15.26 -8.05
CA PHE A 129 11.72 14.90 -9.22
C PHE A 129 13.06 14.30 -8.76
N GLY A 130 13.54 13.28 -9.50
CA GLY A 130 14.87 12.70 -9.27
C GLY A 130 14.98 11.64 -8.17
N VAL A 131 13.89 11.35 -7.43
CA VAL A 131 13.83 10.25 -6.45
C VAL A 131 12.76 9.24 -6.84
N ASN A 132 12.70 8.07 -6.18
CA ASN A 132 11.65 7.08 -6.40
C ASN A 132 10.26 7.68 -6.18
N GLY A 133 9.27 7.15 -6.86
CA GLY A 133 7.86 7.54 -6.67
C GLY A 133 7.13 6.57 -5.75
N SER A 134 5.91 6.95 -5.34
CA SER A 134 5.04 6.07 -4.57
C SER A 134 4.40 5.02 -5.47
N GLY A 135 4.74 3.75 -5.24
CA GLY A 135 4.07 2.60 -5.80
C GLY A 135 2.77 2.28 -5.06
N MET A 136 2.02 1.41 -5.65
CA MET A 136 0.94 0.66 -4.99
C MET A 136 0.81 -0.65 -5.75
N HIS A 137 1.65 -1.60 -5.41
CA HIS A 137 1.62 -2.93 -6.00
C HIS A 137 0.37 -3.69 -5.52
N PHE A 138 -0.07 -4.64 -6.32
CA PHE A 138 -1.18 -5.51 -5.99
C PHE A 138 -0.78 -6.96 -6.20
N ASN A 139 -0.68 -7.71 -5.12
CA ASN A 139 -0.65 -9.15 -5.18
C ASN A 139 -2.06 -9.64 -5.49
N VAL A 140 -2.22 -10.34 -6.61
CA VAL A 140 -3.53 -10.73 -7.14
C VAL A 140 -3.68 -12.23 -7.07
N SER A 141 -4.82 -12.71 -6.59
CA SER A 141 -5.21 -14.11 -6.73
C SER A 141 -6.63 -14.26 -7.25
N LEU A 142 -6.85 -15.26 -8.11
CA LEU A 142 -8.10 -15.56 -8.77
C LEU A 142 -8.42 -17.04 -8.63
N PHE A 143 -9.65 -17.37 -8.26
CA PHE A 143 -10.04 -18.77 -8.02
C PHE A 143 -11.28 -19.19 -8.82
N LYS A 144 -11.33 -20.49 -9.13
CA LYS A 144 -12.54 -21.20 -9.56
C LYS A 144 -12.87 -22.25 -8.48
N GLY A 145 -13.78 -21.93 -7.59
CA GLY A 145 -14.04 -22.72 -6.39
C GLY A 145 -12.78 -22.78 -5.52
N LYS A 146 -12.12 -23.94 -5.46
CA LYS A 146 -10.89 -24.13 -4.67
C LYS A 146 -9.61 -24.13 -5.52
N GLU A 147 -9.71 -24.02 -6.83
CA GLU A 147 -8.56 -24.02 -7.74
C GLU A 147 -8.06 -22.59 -7.94
N ASN A 148 -6.76 -22.38 -7.66
CA ASN A 148 -6.07 -21.15 -8.01
C ASN A 148 -5.93 -21.10 -9.55
N ALA A 149 -6.51 -20.08 -10.18
CA ALA A 149 -6.55 -19.95 -11.63
C ALA A 149 -5.17 -19.64 -12.25
N PHE A 150 -4.21 -19.22 -11.45
CA PHE A 150 -2.83 -18.97 -11.89
C PHE A 150 -1.91 -20.20 -11.73
N PHE A 151 -2.39 -21.28 -11.08
CA PHE A 151 -1.60 -22.47 -10.91
C PHE A 151 -1.56 -23.30 -12.20
N ASP A 152 -0.36 -23.57 -12.70
CA ASP A 152 -0.13 -24.50 -13.81
C ASP A 152 0.32 -25.86 -13.27
N PRO A 153 -0.52 -26.90 -13.37
CA PRO A 153 -0.18 -28.22 -12.88
C PRO A 153 0.93 -28.92 -13.68
N CYS A 154 1.21 -28.47 -14.91
CA CYS A 154 2.28 -29.00 -15.73
C CYS A 154 3.65 -28.47 -15.31
N LEU A 155 3.71 -27.21 -14.98
CA LEU A 155 4.94 -26.53 -14.55
C LEU A 155 5.14 -26.60 -13.03
N LEU A 156 4.14 -27.01 -12.26
CA LEU A 156 4.09 -26.93 -10.79
C LEU A 156 4.40 -25.52 -10.27
N TYR A 157 3.97 -24.50 -11.01
CA TYR A 157 4.27 -23.10 -10.78
C TYR A 157 2.98 -22.27 -10.85
N THR A 158 2.91 -21.22 -10.04
CA THR A 158 1.87 -20.18 -10.18
C THR A 158 2.42 -19.09 -11.07
N SER A 159 1.83 -18.87 -12.25
CA SER A 159 2.18 -17.69 -13.03
C SER A 159 1.54 -16.46 -12.39
N ASP A 160 2.35 -15.47 -12.10
CA ASP A 160 1.91 -14.16 -11.71
C ASP A 160 2.11 -13.21 -12.89
N ALA A 161 1.02 -12.54 -13.30
CA ALA A 161 1.10 -11.53 -14.36
C ALA A 161 1.79 -10.24 -13.87
N ALA A 162 2.06 -10.13 -12.56
CA ALA A 162 2.75 -8.98 -11.97
C ALA A 162 4.29 -9.13 -11.95
N ASP A 163 4.82 -10.34 -12.18
CA ASP A 163 6.26 -10.61 -12.23
C ASP A 163 6.90 -10.28 -13.59
N GLU A 164 6.19 -9.66 -14.48
CA GLU A 164 6.76 -9.10 -15.70
C GLU A 164 7.50 -7.82 -15.33
N GLU A 165 8.69 -7.99 -14.78
CA GLU A 165 9.61 -6.91 -14.62
C GLU A 165 9.93 -6.25 -15.95
N ASP A 166 9.43 -5.08 -16.11
CA ASP A 166 10.01 -4.19 -17.09
C ASP A 166 11.14 -3.36 -16.49
N SER A 167 12.32 -3.77 -16.86
CA SER A 167 13.57 -3.05 -16.76
C SER A 167 13.50 -1.63 -17.34
#